data_cbc63b766ae4622dee32c3be0efb0a4e
#
_entry.id   cbc63b766ae4622dee32c3be0efb0a4e
#
_cell.length_a   1.000
_cell.length_b   1.000
_cell.length_c   1.000
_cell.angle_alpha   90.00
_cell.angle_beta   90.00
_cell.angle_gamma   90.00
#
_symmetry.space_group_name_H-M   'P 1'
#
loop_
_entity.id
_entity.type
_entity.pdbx_description
1 polymer ?
#
loop_
_entity_poly.entity_id
_entity_poly.type
_entity_poly.pdbx_seq_one_letter_code
_entity_poly.pdbx_strand_id
1 'polypeptide(L)'
;MTGRHRAALIAGSLLVVGALLPPVTGLADRRLSLHMLLEMLLLALIVPLLAYGASSWRSASLARVHPVIGIITLNVVLFGSQLPAVMDVASKSLSVREATQAAFIGGAFLFWWPIVRPGGLSAIAKIGYLMVAGVPPTIPGITLALSHHLFYQAYRSLDDQQLAGLLLFGTAKFALVLGTFVILWRMLTPQPEPPDDDDWQPLAGDLPPGAPAWLDRLDEELPSEAVRPRVKELLQPHKR
;
A
#
# COMPACT_ATOMS: atom_id res chain seq x y z
N MET A 1 -17.81 0.85 4.15
CA MET A 1 -17.00 0.77 2.91
C MET A 1 -17.47 1.83 1.94
N THR A 2 -16.60 2.74 1.50
CA THR A 2 -16.91 3.70 0.44
C THR A 2 -16.95 2.97 -0.91
N GLY A 3 -17.66 3.54 -1.92
CA GLY A 3 -17.71 2.96 -3.26
C GLY A 3 -16.32 2.72 -3.87
N ARG A 4 -15.35 3.62 -3.60
CA ARG A 4 -13.95 3.50 -4.06
C ARG A 4 -13.24 2.25 -3.53
N HIS A 5 -13.39 1.93 -2.24
CA HIS A 5 -12.77 0.73 -1.65
C HIS A 5 -13.38 -0.55 -2.20
N ARG A 6 -14.71 -0.57 -2.43
CA ARG A 6 -15.37 -1.73 -3.06
C ARG A 6 -14.88 -1.95 -4.48
N ALA A 7 -14.82 -0.90 -5.28
CA ALA A 7 -14.31 -0.97 -6.65
C ALA A 7 -12.85 -1.46 -6.69
N ALA A 8 -11.99 -0.93 -5.82
CA ALA A 8 -10.59 -1.35 -5.73
C ALA A 8 -10.46 -2.81 -5.29
N LEU A 9 -11.27 -3.27 -4.32
CA LEU A 9 -11.26 -4.65 -3.88
C LEU A 9 -11.68 -5.60 -5.00
N ILE A 10 -12.78 -5.29 -5.69
CA ILE A 10 -13.27 -6.09 -6.81
C ILE A 10 -12.24 -6.13 -7.93
N ALA A 11 -11.73 -4.97 -8.35
CA ALA A 11 -10.74 -4.88 -9.40
C ALA A 11 -9.44 -5.64 -9.03
N GLY A 12 -8.93 -5.43 -7.81
CA GLY A 12 -7.75 -6.15 -7.30
C GLY A 12 -7.96 -7.66 -7.27
N SER A 13 -9.12 -8.13 -6.80
CA SER A 13 -9.44 -9.57 -6.77
C SER A 13 -9.54 -10.16 -8.18
N LEU A 14 -10.22 -9.47 -9.10
CA LEU A 14 -10.32 -9.92 -10.50
C LEU A 14 -8.94 -9.98 -11.18
N LEU A 15 -8.08 -8.99 -10.92
CA LEU A 15 -6.72 -8.97 -11.46
C LEU A 15 -5.86 -10.09 -10.87
N VAL A 16 -5.97 -10.38 -9.57
CA VAL A 16 -5.28 -11.53 -8.95
C VAL A 16 -5.76 -12.82 -9.61
N VAL A 17 -7.06 -13.04 -9.72
CA VAL A 17 -7.61 -14.23 -10.38
C VAL A 17 -7.13 -14.31 -11.83
N GLY A 18 -7.18 -13.19 -12.58
CA GLY A 18 -6.69 -13.12 -13.95
C GLY A 18 -5.21 -13.48 -14.08
N ALA A 19 -4.37 -12.97 -13.15
CA ALA A 19 -2.94 -13.25 -13.11
C ALA A 19 -2.61 -14.74 -12.82
N LEU A 20 -3.52 -15.43 -12.09
CA LEU A 20 -3.38 -16.84 -11.72
C LEU A 20 -3.99 -17.80 -12.76
N LEU A 21 -4.66 -17.29 -13.80
CA LEU A 21 -5.24 -18.16 -14.82
C LEU A 21 -4.17 -18.93 -15.59
N PRO A 22 -4.43 -20.20 -15.96
CA PRO A 22 -3.47 -21.05 -16.68
C PRO A 22 -2.85 -20.43 -17.95
N PRO A 23 -3.58 -19.65 -18.77
CA PRO A 23 -2.96 -18.98 -19.93
C PRO A 23 -1.86 -17.99 -19.53
N VAL A 24 -2.03 -17.23 -18.43
CA VAL A 24 -1.07 -16.23 -17.98
C VAL A 24 0.13 -16.90 -17.30
N THR A 25 -0.14 -17.82 -16.36
CA THR A 25 0.91 -18.57 -15.67
C THR A 25 1.69 -19.45 -16.65
N GLY A 26 1.03 -20.07 -17.65
CA GLY A 26 1.69 -20.83 -18.68
C GLY A 26 2.59 -20.01 -19.62
N LEU A 27 2.32 -18.71 -19.81
CA LEU A 27 3.25 -17.80 -20.48
C LEU A 27 4.44 -17.47 -19.59
N ALA A 28 4.22 -17.22 -18.30
CA ALA A 28 5.25 -16.98 -17.30
C ALA A 28 6.19 -18.21 -17.13
N ASP A 29 5.66 -19.43 -17.25
CA ASP A 29 6.45 -20.66 -17.18
C ASP A 29 7.41 -20.84 -18.38
N ARG A 30 7.17 -20.16 -19.49
CA ARG A 30 8.01 -20.27 -20.72
C ARG A 30 9.23 -19.38 -20.70
N ARG A 31 9.18 -18.24 -20.00
CA ARG A 31 10.24 -17.24 -19.96
C ARG A 31 10.37 -16.65 -18.57
N LEU A 32 11.60 -16.59 -18.08
CA LEU A 32 11.90 -15.99 -16.78
C LEU A 32 11.50 -14.51 -16.73
N SER A 33 11.71 -13.78 -17.83
CA SER A 33 11.31 -12.37 -17.95
C SER A 33 9.81 -12.16 -17.77
N LEU A 34 8.98 -13.06 -18.34
CA LEU A 34 7.52 -12.98 -18.16
C LEU A 34 7.10 -13.36 -16.74
N HIS A 35 7.78 -14.32 -16.12
CA HIS A 35 7.59 -14.68 -14.72
C HIS A 35 7.87 -13.47 -13.81
N MET A 36 9.02 -12.84 -13.96
CA MET A 36 9.39 -11.64 -13.20
C MET A 36 8.46 -10.46 -13.46
N LEU A 37 8.04 -10.28 -14.72
CA LEU A 37 7.06 -9.24 -15.05
C LEU A 37 5.74 -9.46 -14.31
N LEU A 38 5.24 -10.69 -14.27
CA LEU A 38 4.01 -11.04 -13.55
C LEU A 38 4.13 -10.78 -12.05
N GLU A 39 5.24 -11.23 -11.42
CA GLU A 39 5.50 -10.96 -10.00
C GLU A 39 5.58 -9.46 -9.72
N MET A 40 6.23 -8.69 -10.58
CA MET A 40 6.34 -7.24 -10.41
C MET A 40 4.99 -6.52 -10.61
N LEU A 41 4.15 -6.98 -11.54
CA LEU A 41 2.78 -6.47 -11.69
C LEU A 41 1.92 -6.80 -10.45
N LEU A 42 2.05 -8.01 -9.92
CA LEU A 42 1.40 -8.38 -8.66
C LEU A 42 1.86 -7.47 -7.52
N LEU A 43 3.17 -7.28 -7.36
CA LEU A 43 3.73 -6.48 -6.27
C LEU A 43 3.41 -4.99 -6.39
N ALA A 44 3.59 -4.39 -7.58
CA ALA A 44 3.55 -2.95 -7.74
C ALA A 44 2.16 -2.38 -8.05
N LEU A 45 1.25 -3.19 -8.58
CA LEU A 45 -0.06 -2.73 -9.05
C LEU A 45 -1.22 -3.50 -8.44
N ILE A 46 -1.23 -4.82 -8.57
CA ILE A 46 -2.41 -5.64 -8.27
C ILE A 46 -2.64 -5.75 -6.76
N VAL A 47 -1.62 -6.14 -6.01
CA VAL A 47 -1.73 -6.31 -4.55
C VAL A 47 -1.91 -5.00 -3.80
N PRO A 48 -1.27 -3.85 -4.16
CA PRO A 48 -1.60 -2.55 -3.56
C PRO A 48 -3.07 -2.18 -3.72
N LEU A 49 -3.65 -2.44 -4.91
CA LEU A 49 -5.06 -2.17 -5.17
C LEU A 49 -5.97 -3.04 -4.28
N LEU A 50 -5.64 -4.32 -4.14
CA LEU A 50 -6.32 -5.25 -3.24
C LEU A 50 -6.21 -4.80 -1.77
N ALA A 51 -5.01 -4.44 -1.33
CA ALA A 51 -4.75 -3.97 0.03
C ALA A 51 -5.49 -2.65 0.33
N TYR A 52 -5.52 -1.72 -0.63
CA TYR A 52 -6.29 -0.49 -0.52
C TYR A 52 -7.80 -0.78 -0.41
N GLY A 53 -8.32 -1.68 -1.23
CA GLY A 53 -9.72 -2.10 -1.14
C GLY A 53 -10.07 -2.72 0.22
N ALA A 54 -9.18 -3.57 0.74
CA ALA A 54 -9.33 -4.21 2.05
C ALA A 54 -9.10 -3.26 3.23
N SER A 55 -8.47 -2.10 3.04
CA SER A 55 -8.12 -1.16 4.12
C SER A 55 -9.35 -0.58 4.85
N SER A 56 -10.53 -0.68 4.26
CA SER A 56 -11.80 -0.35 4.91
C SER A 56 -12.25 -1.39 5.95
N TRP A 57 -11.65 -2.58 5.98
CA TRP A 57 -11.95 -3.62 6.96
C TRP A 57 -11.24 -3.29 8.27
N ARG A 58 -12.03 -3.19 9.34
CA ARG A 58 -11.52 -2.99 10.70
C ARG A 58 -11.13 -4.33 11.31
N SER A 59 -10.03 -4.91 10.87
CA SER A 59 -9.47 -6.12 11.49
C SER A 59 -8.48 -5.75 12.58
N ALA A 60 -8.76 -6.14 13.81
CA ALA A 60 -7.87 -5.90 14.95
C ALA A 60 -6.50 -6.59 14.77
N SER A 61 -6.46 -7.74 14.11
CA SER A 61 -5.21 -8.48 13.83
C SER A 61 -4.35 -7.73 12.83
N LEU A 62 -4.94 -7.26 11.72
CA LEU A 62 -4.22 -6.51 10.69
C LEU A 62 -3.80 -5.11 11.19
N ALA A 63 -4.57 -4.50 12.13
CA ALA A 63 -4.20 -3.23 12.73
C ALA A 63 -2.88 -3.29 13.52
N ARG A 64 -2.52 -4.46 14.05
CA ARG A 64 -1.32 -4.70 14.85
C ARG A 64 -0.09 -5.07 14.02
N VAL A 65 -0.22 -5.26 12.70
CA VAL A 65 0.93 -5.63 11.86
C VAL A 65 1.94 -4.48 11.88
N HIS A 66 3.12 -4.78 12.43
CA HIS A 66 4.22 -3.83 12.46
C HIS A 66 4.84 -3.69 11.06
N PRO A 67 5.20 -2.47 10.60
CA PRO A 67 5.76 -2.25 9.26
C PRO A 67 6.97 -3.11 8.93
N VAL A 68 7.84 -3.35 9.91
CA VAL A 68 9.04 -4.21 9.75
C VAL A 68 8.66 -5.64 9.35
N ILE A 69 7.54 -6.17 9.88
CA ILE A 69 7.06 -7.51 9.51
C ILE A 69 6.72 -7.54 8.01
N GLY A 70 6.08 -6.50 7.49
CA GLY A 70 5.76 -6.41 6.06
C GLY A 70 7.01 -6.43 5.17
N ILE A 71 8.05 -5.66 5.53
CA ILE A 71 9.32 -5.67 4.79
C ILE A 71 9.99 -7.04 4.87
N ILE A 72 10.12 -7.61 6.06
CA ILE A 72 10.78 -8.92 6.26
C ILE A 72 10.03 -9.99 5.48
N THR A 73 8.71 -10.09 5.64
CA THR A 73 7.90 -11.12 4.98
C THR A 73 8.01 -11.02 3.46
N LEU A 74 7.88 -9.81 2.90
CA LEU A 74 8.04 -9.62 1.46
C LEU A 74 9.41 -10.09 0.99
N ASN A 75 10.49 -9.65 1.66
CA ASN A 75 11.84 -10.01 1.23
C ASN A 75 12.12 -11.50 1.39
N VAL A 76 11.68 -12.13 2.48
CA VAL A 76 11.83 -13.58 2.67
C VAL A 76 11.12 -14.35 1.56
N VAL A 77 9.90 -13.95 1.22
CA VAL A 77 9.15 -14.63 0.16
C VAL A 77 9.76 -14.34 -1.21
N LEU A 78 10.10 -13.08 -1.50
CA LEU A 78 10.72 -12.69 -2.76
C LEU A 78 12.03 -13.45 -3.02
N PHE A 79 12.95 -13.42 -2.05
CA PHE A 79 14.22 -14.15 -2.17
C PHE A 79 14.01 -15.66 -2.17
N GLY A 80 13.10 -16.14 -1.31
CA GLY A 80 12.82 -17.57 -1.21
C GLY A 80 12.24 -18.14 -2.51
N SER A 81 11.28 -17.46 -3.14
CA SER A 81 10.70 -17.89 -4.42
C SER A 81 11.72 -17.88 -5.56
N GLN A 82 12.69 -16.97 -5.52
CA GLN A 82 13.71 -16.82 -6.57
C GLN A 82 14.94 -17.69 -6.37
N LEU A 83 15.02 -18.47 -5.28
CA LEU A 83 16.10 -19.46 -5.15
C LEU A 83 16.02 -20.48 -6.30
N PRO A 84 17.14 -20.79 -6.98
CA PRO A 84 17.14 -21.75 -8.09
C PRO A 84 16.50 -23.09 -7.72
N ALA A 85 16.79 -23.61 -6.53
CA ALA A 85 16.21 -24.87 -6.05
C ALA A 85 14.66 -24.80 -5.92
N VAL A 86 14.12 -23.67 -5.45
CA VAL A 86 12.65 -23.46 -5.30
C VAL A 86 12.02 -23.31 -6.68
N MET A 87 12.62 -22.48 -7.54
CA MET A 87 12.13 -22.20 -8.88
C MET A 87 12.10 -23.48 -9.75
N ASP A 88 13.16 -24.31 -9.68
CA ASP A 88 13.23 -25.56 -10.41
C ASP A 88 12.23 -26.61 -9.92
N VAL A 89 11.91 -26.62 -8.61
CA VAL A 89 10.86 -27.49 -8.08
C VAL A 89 9.47 -26.94 -8.45
N ALA A 90 9.25 -25.63 -8.35
CA ALA A 90 7.99 -24.98 -8.71
C ALA A 90 7.66 -25.18 -10.21
N SER A 91 8.67 -25.22 -11.09
CA SER A 91 8.47 -25.50 -12.51
C SER A 91 7.96 -26.93 -12.80
N LYS A 92 8.18 -27.85 -11.86
CA LYS A 92 7.80 -29.28 -11.98
C LYS A 92 6.60 -29.68 -11.15
N SER A 93 6.24 -28.88 -10.15
CA SER A 93 5.17 -29.18 -9.18
C SER A 93 4.18 -28.04 -9.10
N LEU A 94 2.93 -28.30 -9.51
CA LEU A 94 1.83 -27.34 -9.44
C LEU A 94 1.62 -26.84 -8.01
N SER A 95 1.61 -27.76 -7.03
CA SER A 95 1.38 -27.40 -5.63
C SER A 95 2.45 -26.47 -5.06
N VAL A 96 3.73 -26.68 -5.42
CA VAL A 96 4.82 -25.79 -4.98
C VAL A 96 4.69 -24.43 -5.64
N ARG A 97 4.37 -24.39 -6.93
CA ARG A 97 4.14 -23.14 -7.66
C ARG A 97 2.99 -22.34 -7.05
N GLU A 98 1.86 -22.96 -6.81
CA GLU A 98 0.72 -22.30 -6.19
C GLU A 98 1.02 -21.82 -4.76
N ALA A 99 1.75 -22.61 -3.99
CA ALA A 99 2.14 -22.24 -2.64
C ALA A 99 3.12 -21.04 -2.63
N THR A 100 4.11 -21.03 -3.51
CA THR A 100 5.06 -19.90 -3.63
C THR A 100 4.33 -18.63 -4.10
N GLN A 101 3.41 -18.76 -5.04
CA GLN A 101 2.64 -17.63 -5.55
C GLN A 101 1.66 -17.07 -4.52
N ALA A 102 1.00 -17.94 -3.76
CA ALA A 102 0.12 -17.53 -2.64
C ALA A 102 0.95 -16.84 -1.53
N ALA A 103 2.11 -17.38 -1.19
CA ALA A 103 3.03 -16.77 -0.24
C ALA A 103 3.51 -15.40 -0.72
N PHE A 104 3.82 -15.25 -2.02
CA PHE A 104 4.23 -13.98 -2.61
C PHE A 104 3.12 -12.93 -2.50
N ILE A 105 1.88 -13.27 -2.88
CA ILE A 105 0.72 -12.38 -2.77
C ILE A 105 0.48 -11.99 -1.30
N GLY A 106 0.56 -12.95 -0.39
CA GLY A 106 0.41 -12.70 1.05
C GLY A 106 1.50 -11.78 1.61
N GLY A 107 2.76 -12.03 1.25
CA GLY A 107 3.90 -11.18 1.63
C GLY A 107 3.78 -9.76 1.07
N ALA A 108 3.41 -9.64 -0.21
CA ALA A 108 3.15 -8.35 -0.83
C ALA A 108 1.97 -7.61 -0.18
N PHE A 109 0.90 -8.33 0.20
CA PHE A 109 -0.24 -7.74 0.92
C PHE A 109 0.19 -7.19 2.29
N LEU A 110 0.93 -7.97 3.07
CA LEU A 110 1.45 -7.52 4.38
C LEU A 110 2.40 -6.34 4.23
N PHE A 111 3.18 -6.29 3.15
CA PHE A 111 4.05 -5.17 2.83
C PHE A 111 3.26 -3.88 2.53
N TRP A 112 2.22 -3.94 1.71
CA TRP A 112 1.44 -2.76 1.36
C TRP A 112 0.49 -2.31 2.48
N TRP A 113 0.14 -3.20 3.40
CA TRP A 113 -0.84 -2.92 4.45
C TRP A 113 -0.51 -1.69 5.31
N PRO A 114 0.72 -1.49 5.86
CA PRO A 114 1.07 -0.29 6.64
C PRO A 114 0.98 1.02 5.84
N ILE A 115 1.12 0.95 4.51
CA ILE A 115 1.06 2.11 3.63
C ILE A 115 -0.39 2.57 3.40
N VAL A 116 -1.30 1.60 3.20
CA VAL A 116 -2.67 1.89 2.75
C VAL A 116 -3.69 1.96 3.89
N ARG A 117 -3.42 1.33 5.03
CA ARG A 117 -4.37 1.32 6.15
C ARG A 117 -4.57 2.72 6.75
N PRO A 118 -5.81 3.07 7.20
CA PRO A 118 -6.05 4.26 7.98
C PRO A 118 -5.21 4.27 9.28
N GLY A 119 -4.65 5.43 9.65
CA GLY A 119 -3.78 5.53 10.82
C GLY A 119 -2.46 4.73 10.72
N GLY A 120 -2.04 4.36 9.51
CA GLY A 120 -0.78 3.69 9.25
C GLY A 120 0.43 4.64 9.38
N LEU A 121 1.42 4.46 8.50
CA LEU A 121 2.63 5.29 8.48
C LEU A 121 2.33 6.74 8.10
N SER A 122 3.05 7.69 8.69
CA SER A 122 3.08 9.08 8.21
C SER A 122 3.64 9.17 6.80
N ALA A 123 3.42 10.28 6.09
CA ALA A 123 3.89 10.43 4.70
C ALA A 123 5.41 10.24 4.58
N ILE A 124 6.19 10.86 5.44
CA ILE A 124 7.65 10.73 5.47
C ILE A 124 8.05 9.28 5.79
N ALA A 125 7.39 8.65 6.77
CA ALA A 125 7.66 7.27 7.13
C ALA A 125 7.33 6.29 5.98
N LYS A 126 6.30 6.56 5.16
CA LYS A 126 5.99 5.79 3.95
C LYS A 126 7.13 5.85 2.93
N ILE A 127 7.70 7.04 2.71
CA ILE A 127 8.84 7.22 1.81
C ILE A 127 10.04 6.41 2.32
N GLY A 128 10.41 6.58 3.59
CA GLY A 128 11.49 5.80 4.20
C GLY A 128 11.27 4.30 4.13
N TYR A 129 10.03 3.85 4.38
CA TYR A 129 9.62 2.45 4.27
C TYR A 129 9.83 1.89 2.86
N LEU A 130 9.38 2.62 1.83
CA LEU A 130 9.57 2.24 0.43
C LEU A 130 11.05 2.23 0.04
N MET A 131 11.83 3.23 0.49
CA MET A 131 13.27 3.28 0.23
C MET A 131 14.01 2.07 0.80
N VAL A 132 13.76 1.73 2.06
CA VAL A 132 14.37 0.56 2.72
C VAL A 132 13.94 -0.73 2.01
N ALA A 133 12.67 -0.86 1.66
CA ALA A 133 12.15 -2.05 0.99
C ALA A 133 12.69 -2.22 -0.44
N GLY A 134 13.04 -1.14 -1.12
CA GLY A 134 13.57 -1.18 -2.49
C GLY A 134 15.05 -1.58 -2.59
N VAL A 135 15.79 -1.67 -1.46
CA VAL A 135 17.22 -2.05 -1.48
C VAL A 135 17.43 -3.54 -1.74
N PRO A 136 16.79 -4.48 -0.99
CA PRO A 136 17.07 -5.89 -1.14
C PRO A 136 16.82 -6.46 -2.55
N PRO A 137 15.72 -6.14 -3.26
CA PRO A 137 15.48 -6.66 -4.62
C PRO A 137 16.52 -6.22 -5.65
N THR A 138 17.30 -5.20 -5.33
CA THR A 138 18.39 -4.72 -6.19
C THR A 138 19.46 -5.78 -6.39
N ILE A 139 19.77 -6.56 -5.33
CA ILE A 139 20.84 -7.56 -5.35
C ILE A 139 20.53 -8.66 -6.37
N PRO A 140 19.43 -9.42 -6.28
CA PRO A 140 19.13 -10.46 -7.26
C PRO A 140 18.90 -9.88 -8.66
N GLY A 141 18.27 -8.71 -8.78
CA GLY A 141 18.05 -8.05 -10.05
C GLY A 141 19.36 -7.77 -10.80
N ILE A 142 20.34 -7.16 -10.14
CA ILE A 142 21.66 -6.89 -10.72
C ILE A 142 22.40 -8.20 -10.97
N THR A 143 22.35 -9.15 -10.04
CA THR A 143 23.02 -10.44 -10.18
C THR A 143 22.54 -11.17 -11.44
N LEU A 144 21.21 -11.24 -11.66
CA LEU A 144 20.63 -11.85 -12.85
C LEU A 144 20.96 -11.08 -14.13
N ALA A 145 20.90 -9.73 -14.09
CA ALA A 145 21.12 -8.88 -15.25
C ALA A 145 22.57 -8.92 -15.75
N LEU A 146 23.54 -9.04 -14.86
CA LEU A 146 24.97 -9.03 -15.21
C LEU A 146 25.59 -10.44 -15.27
N SER A 147 24.82 -11.48 -14.97
CA SER A 147 25.35 -12.85 -15.00
C SER A 147 25.65 -13.32 -16.43
N HIS A 148 26.75 -14.04 -16.55
CA HIS A 148 27.14 -14.79 -17.75
C HIS A 148 26.83 -16.29 -17.63
N HIS A 149 26.16 -16.71 -16.54
CA HIS A 149 25.81 -18.09 -16.26
C HIS A 149 24.31 -18.21 -16.03
N LEU A 150 23.73 -19.32 -16.49
CA LEU A 150 22.35 -19.66 -16.19
C LEU A 150 22.22 -20.14 -14.75
N PHE A 151 21.34 -19.50 -13.99
CA PHE A 151 21.02 -19.89 -12.61
C PHE A 151 19.89 -20.92 -12.53
N TYR A 152 18.96 -20.87 -13.48
CA TYR A 152 17.74 -21.67 -13.46
C TYR A 152 17.75 -22.72 -14.55
N GLN A 153 17.57 -23.97 -14.19
CA GLN A 153 17.53 -25.09 -15.16
C GLN A 153 16.22 -25.08 -15.97
N ALA A 154 15.16 -24.52 -15.40
CA ALA A 154 13.86 -24.42 -16.07
C ALA A 154 13.88 -23.45 -17.27
N TYR A 155 14.75 -22.42 -17.22
CA TYR A 155 14.86 -21.38 -18.25
C TYR A 155 16.22 -21.44 -18.91
N ARG A 156 16.24 -21.67 -20.24
CA ARG A 156 17.48 -21.98 -20.98
C ARG A 156 18.05 -20.81 -21.78
N SER A 157 17.58 -19.59 -21.56
CA SER A 157 18.04 -18.39 -22.27
C SER A 157 18.73 -17.44 -21.32
N LEU A 158 20.00 -17.14 -21.60
CA LEU A 158 20.78 -16.16 -20.82
C LEU A 158 20.22 -14.74 -21.01
N ASP A 159 19.87 -14.38 -22.25
CA ASP A 159 19.30 -13.07 -22.56
C ASP A 159 17.98 -12.86 -21.84
N ASP A 160 17.13 -13.90 -21.77
CA ASP A 160 15.87 -13.86 -21.03
C ASP A 160 16.11 -13.72 -19.52
N GLN A 161 17.14 -14.39 -18.97
CA GLN A 161 17.54 -14.24 -17.57
C GLN A 161 18.03 -12.81 -17.28
N GLN A 162 18.85 -12.24 -18.16
CA GLN A 162 19.34 -10.87 -18.02
C GLN A 162 18.18 -9.86 -18.10
N LEU A 163 17.25 -10.07 -19.04
CA LEU A 163 16.03 -9.26 -19.13
C LEU A 163 15.17 -9.40 -17.86
N ALA A 164 15.03 -10.59 -17.31
CA ALA A 164 14.32 -10.83 -16.06
C ALA A 164 14.96 -10.05 -14.90
N GLY A 165 16.29 -10.03 -14.82
CA GLY A 165 17.02 -9.24 -13.84
C GLY A 165 16.79 -7.73 -13.99
N LEU A 166 16.78 -7.22 -15.22
CA LEU A 166 16.46 -5.81 -15.50
C LEU A 166 15.02 -5.46 -15.12
N LEU A 167 14.06 -6.36 -15.39
CA LEU A 167 12.68 -6.16 -14.99
C LEU A 167 12.52 -6.12 -13.46
N LEU A 168 13.16 -7.04 -12.75
CA LEU A 168 13.14 -7.07 -11.29
C LEU A 168 13.74 -5.80 -10.69
N PHE A 169 14.92 -5.40 -11.15
CA PHE A 169 15.60 -4.18 -10.71
C PHE A 169 14.82 -2.92 -11.09
N GLY A 170 14.45 -2.80 -12.37
CA GLY A 170 13.81 -1.61 -12.94
C GLY A 170 12.44 -1.35 -12.33
N THR A 171 11.60 -2.39 -12.20
CA THR A 171 10.25 -2.24 -11.65
C THR A 171 10.28 -1.89 -10.17
N ALA A 172 11.20 -2.48 -9.39
CA ALA A 172 11.37 -2.12 -7.98
C ALA A 172 11.75 -0.64 -7.82
N LYS A 173 12.64 -0.12 -8.67
CA LYS A 173 13.01 1.29 -8.68
C LYS A 173 11.89 2.20 -9.17
N PHE A 174 11.22 1.80 -10.24
CA PHE A 174 10.08 2.56 -10.77
C PHE A 174 8.95 2.68 -9.74
N ALA A 175 8.58 1.59 -9.08
CA ALA A 175 7.55 1.59 -8.04
C ALA A 175 7.94 2.50 -6.86
N LEU A 176 9.22 2.48 -6.44
CA LEU A 176 9.75 3.37 -5.41
C LEU A 176 9.63 4.84 -5.81
N VAL A 177 10.11 5.20 -7.00
CA VAL A 177 10.09 6.58 -7.50
C VAL A 177 8.66 7.06 -7.64
N LEU A 178 7.77 6.27 -8.28
CA LEU A 178 6.37 6.61 -8.46
C LEU A 178 5.64 6.76 -7.12
N GLY A 179 5.84 5.81 -6.20
CA GLY A 179 5.24 5.84 -4.87
C GLY A 179 5.68 7.08 -4.09
N THR A 180 6.97 7.39 -4.10
CA THR A 180 7.52 8.59 -3.47
C THR A 180 6.95 9.86 -4.10
N PHE A 181 6.90 9.92 -5.43
CA PHE A 181 6.32 11.06 -6.15
C PHE A 181 4.85 11.29 -5.79
N VAL A 182 4.04 10.23 -5.78
CA VAL A 182 2.61 10.34 -5.40
C VAL A 182 2.44 10.83 -3.96
N ILE A 183 3.28 10.38 -3.03
CA ILE A 183 3.23 10.82 -1.63
C ILE A 183 3.62 12.30 -1.54
N LEU A 184 4.72 12.71 -2.18
CA LEU A 184 5.17 14.10 -2.22
C LEU A 184 4.14 15.01 -2.88
N TRP A 185 3.57 14.59 -4.00
CA TRP A 185 2.50 15.33 -4.68
C TRP A 185 1.32 15.60 -3.73
N ARG A 186 0.88 14.58 -3.00
CA ARG A 186 -0.21 14.72 -2.02
C ARG A 186 0.16 15.65 -0.85
N MET A 187 1.42 15.66 -0.44
CA MET A 187 1.89 16.57 0.63
C MET A 187 1.94 18.02 0.16
N LEU A 188 2.28 18.24 -1.11
CA LEU A 188 2.42 19.57 -1.70
C LEU A 188 1.11 20.13 -2.27
N THR A 189 0.11 19.26 -2.51
CA THR A 189 -1.21 19.71 -2.97
C THR A 189 -1.93 20.37 -1.80
N PRO A 190 -2.36 21.65 -1.95
CA PRO A 190 -3.12 22.33 -0.90
C PRO A 190 -4.34 21.48 -0.51
N GLN A 191 -4.49 21.21 0.77
CA GLN A 191 -5.74 20.64 1.26
C GLN A 191 -6.83 21.71 1.07
N PRO A 192 -8.05 21.35 0.65
CA PRO A 192 -9.16 22.28 0.73
C PRO A 192 -9.18 22.82 2.14
N GLU A 193 -9.15 24.14 2.28
CA GLU A 193 -9.36 24.75 3.59
C GLU A 193 -10.65 24.19 4.17
N PRO A 194 -10.65 23.77 5.45
CA PRO A 194 -11.91 23.45 6.10
C PRO A 194 -12.85 24.63 5.87
N PRO A 195 -14.14 24.40 5.61
CA PRO A 195 -15.10 25.48 5.47
C PRO A 195 -14.81 26.49 6.57
N ASP A 196 -14.66 27.76 6.20
CA ASP A 196 -14.44 28.82 7.18
C ASP A 196 -15.52 28.68 8.28
N ASP A 197 -15.07 28.58 9.52
CA ASP A 197 -16.00 28.53 10.65
C ASP A 197 -16.92 29.80 10.75
N ASP A 198 -16.70 30.75 9.82
CA ASP A 198 -17.57 31.92 9.67
C ASP A 198 -18.99 31.55 9.13
N ASP A 199 -19.13 30.36 8.49
CA ASP A 199 -20.43 29.74 8.19
C ASP A 199 -21.06 29.01 9.39
N TRP A 200 -20.40 29.01 10.56
CA TRP A 200 -21.01 28.56 11.78
C TRP A 200 -22.08 29.60 12.19
N GLN A 201 -23.24 29.47 11.58
CA GLN A 201 -24.42 30.12 12.11
C GLN A 201 -24.70 29.45 13.44
N PRO A 202 -24.67 30.19 14.58
CA PRO A 202 -25.21 29.64 15.80
C PRO A 202 -26.61 29.16 15.44
N LEU A 203 -26.92 27.91 15.77
CA LEU A 203 -28.27 27.39 15.66
C LEU A 203 -29.13 28.30 16.52
N ALA A 204 -29.59 29.41 15.93
CA ALA A 204 -30.50 30.31 16.53
C ALA A 204 -31.80 29.54 16.65
N GLY A 205 -32.06 29.00 17.82
CA GLY A 205 -33.40 28.67 18.21
C GLY A 205 -33.70 27.26 18.68
N ASP A 206 -32.89 26.26 18.43
CA ASP A 206 -33.25 24.91 18.87
C ASP A 206 -32.07 24.20 19.57
N LEU A 207 -31.94 24.44 20.86
CA LEU A 207 -31.16 23.55 21.71
C LEU A 207 -31.74 22.13 21.64
N PRO A 208 -30.89 21.08 21.55
CA PRO A 208 -31.38 19.71 21.47
C PRO A 208 -32.29 19.40 22.67
N PRO A 209 -33.39 18.63 22.49
CA PRO A 209 -34.28 18.27 23.56
C PRO A 209 -33.49 17.63 24.71
N GLY A 210 -33.55 18.25 25.90
CA GLY A 210 -32.78 17.83 27.08
C GLY A 210 -31.57 18.70 27.42
N ALA A 211 -31.32 19.79 26.69
CA ALA A 211 -30.31 20.78 27.07
C ALA A 211 -30.69 21.42 28.44
N PRO A 212 -29.72 21.62 29.35
CA PRO A 212 -29.99 22.22 30.64
C PRO A 212 -30.49 23.66 30.49
N ALA A 213 -31.56 24.05 31.21
CA ALA A 213 -32.22 25.36 31.14
C ALA A 213 -31.32 26.57 31.50
N TRP A 214 -30.09 26.33 31.96
CA TRP A 214 -29.12 27.40 32.23
C TRP A 214 -28.39 27.84 30.93
N LEU A 215 -28.40 27.02 29.86
CA LEU A 215 -27.84 27.38 28.56
C LEU A 215 -28.64 28.48 27.87
N ASP A 216 -29.96 28.48 28.01
CA ASP A 216 -30.83 29.56 27.49
C ASP A 216 -30.56 30.91 28.15
N ARG A 217 -30.11 30.90 29.41
CA ARG A 217 -29.77 32.12 30.15
C ARG A 217 -28.42 32.70 29.80
N LEU A 218 -27.50 31.90 29.28
CA LEU A 218 -26.17 32.38 28.82
C LEU A 218 -26.27 33.23 27.56
N ASP A 219 -27.24 32.96 26.69
CA ASP A 219 -27.47 33.77 25.48
C ASP A 219 -28.11 35.13 25.81
N GLU A 220 -28.87 35.23 26.90
CA GLU A 220 -29.50 36.49 27.35
C GLU A 220 -28.54 37.40 28.14
N GLU A 221 -27.59 36.83 28.92
CA GLU A 221 -26.74 37.60 29.85
C GLU A 221 -25.39 38.02 29.24
N LEU A 222 -24.94 37.42 28.13
CA LEU A 222 -23.65 37.72 27.54
C LEU A 222 -23.78 38.55 26.27
N PRO A 223 -23.33 39.84 26.27
CA PRO A 223 -23.27 40.60 25.02
C PRO A 223 -22.45 39.81 23.99
N SER A 224 -23.07 39.49 22.89
CA SER A 224 -22.55 38.61 21.85
C SER A 224 -21.15 39.00 21.30
N GLU A 225 -20.73 40.24 21.50
CA GLU A 225 -19.41 40.74 21.08
C GLU A 225 -18.27 40.47 22.05
N ALA A 226 -18.55 40.25 23.35
CA ALA A 226 -17.48 40.12 24.34
C ALA A 226 -16.96 38.69 24.57
N VAL A 227 -17.73 37.68 24.18
CA VAL A 227 -17.41 36.26 24.46
C VAL A 227 -16.73 35.58 23.28
N ARG A 228 -16.97 36.01 22.05
CA ARG A 228 -16.39 35.45 20.83
C ARG A 228 -14.85 35.38 20.79
N PRO A 229 -14.08 36.39 21.23
CA PRO A 229 -12.63 36.29 21.19
C PRO A 229 -12.08 35.33 22.27
N ARG A 230 -12.68 35.23 23.44
CA ARG A 230 -12.20 34.36 24.53
C ARG A 230 -12.45 32.88 24.28
N VAL A 231 -13.57 32.51 23.67
CA VAL A 231 -13.84 31.10 23.30
C VAL A 231 -12.94 30.63 22.16
N LYS A 232 -12.64 31.50 21.17
CA LYS A 232 -11.67 31.24 20.15
C LYS A 232 -10.27 30.99 20.72
N GLU A 233 -9.86 31.69 21.74
CA GLU A 233 -8.56 31.58 22.40
C GLU A 233 -8.44 30.28 23.23
N LEU A 234 -9.52 29.83 23.85
CA LEU A 234 -9.57 28.60 24.65
C LEU A 234 -9.67 27.33 23.79
N LEU A 235 -10.20 27.43 22.57
CA LEU A 235 -10.35 26.32 21.64
C LEU A 235 -9.15 26.16 20.67
N GLN A 236 -8.16 27.06 20.70
CA GLN A 236 -6.93 26.86 19.95
C GLN A 236 -6.13 25.70 20.59
N PRO A 237 -5.84 24.62 19.82
CA PRO A 237 -5.00 23.57 20.34
C PRO A 237 -3.63 24.16 20.68
N HIS A 238 -3.21 24.01 21.92
CA HIS A 238 -1.87 24.34 22.36
C HIS A 238 -0.87 23.65 21.45
N LYS A 239 -0.22 24.42 20.57
CA LYS A 239 0.96 23.97 19.84
C LYS A 239 2.06 23.67 20.87
N ARG A 240 2.26 22.41 21.16
CA ARG A 240 3.50 21.88 21.72
C ARG A 240 4.24 21.12 20.65
#